data_8b21f8bb51e895bf3628db35430c2a21
#
_entry.id   8b21f8bb51e895bf3628db35430c2a21
#
_cell.length_a   1.000
_cell.length_b   1.000
_cell.length_c   1.000
_cell.angle_alpha   90.00
_cell.angle_beta   90.00
_cell.angle_gamma   90.00
#
_symmetry.space_group_name_H-M   'P 1'
#
loop_
_entity.id
_entity.type
_entity.pdbx_description
1 polymer ?
#
loop_
_entity_poly.entity_id
_entity_poly.type
_entity_poly.pdbx_seq_one_letter_code
_entity_poly.pdbx_strand_id
1 'polypeptide(L)'
;MAFFTGIIQKMGNLVHKLLMMGLEHKKILIAVTGGIAAYKINFLIRDFIKKGAEVQVIMTPSALNFASALTFSTLSKNPVFSDFYGENGTWNNHVELALWADAMIVAPCTANTLAKMVHGQCDNLVIATYLSAKCPVFIAPAMDLDMYIHPSTRQNLEMAEDYGHFIIPAEEGELASGLVGQGRMAEPGTIVKEVEDYLDSGKKSRNFAGKTILITAGPTYEAIDPVRYIGNHSSGKMGFALAEEAAKRGARVILISGPSSLQTQNKNIELHRVTSAKEMFEEVFRYYEGVDVAIASAAVADYAPKDVALEKIKKNEGNLTIELVKNPDILATMGERKTRQFLAGFALETQNEEVNAKSKLKRKNLDMIVLNSLRDEGAGFQKDTNRIKILTADGMEEFELKSKEAVAQDVLDFVEKKTLK
;
A
#
# COMPACT_ATOMS: atom_id res chain seq x y z
N MET A 1 -47.15 -16.68 0.89
CA MET A 1 -45.86 -17.04 0.28
C MET A 1 -45.38 -16.02 -0.77
N ALA A 2 -46.17 -15.54 -1.70
CA ALA A 2 -45.74 -14.58 -2.75
C ALA A 2 -45.25 -13.22 -2.23
N PHE A 3 -45.69 -12.73 -1.07
CA PHE A 3 -45.32 -11.45 -0.50
C PHE A 3 -43.87 -11.48 0.10
N PHE A 4 -43.44 -12.60 0.70
CA PHE A 4 -42.14 -12.81 1.24
C PHE A 4 -41.08 -12.98 0.16
N THR A 5 -41.39 -13.65 -0.95
CA THR A 5 -40.49 -13.82 -2.10
C THR A 5 -40.21 -12.47 -2.79
N GLY A 6 -41.21 -11.59 -2.86
CA GLY A 6 -41.01 -10.22 -3.43
C GLY A 6 -40.14 -9.29 -2.59
N ILE A 7 -40.18 -9.45 -1.25
CA ILE A 7 -39.31 -8.65 -0.34
C ILE A 7 -37.87 -9.16 -0.41
N ILE A 8 -37.66 -10.47 -0.41
CA ILE A 8 -36.28 -11.07 -0.53
C ILE A 8 -35.65 -10.70 -1.88
N GLN A 9 -36.46 -10.71 -2.95
CA GLN A 9 -35.96 -10.33 -4.29
C GLN A 9 -35.68 -8.83 -4.40
N LYS A 10 -36.45 -7.96 -3.77
CA LYS A 10 -36.19 -6.53 -3.65
C LYS A 10 -34.96 -6.23 -2.78
N MET A 11 -34.79 -6.93 -1.64
CA MET A 11 -33.61 -6.82 -0.79
C MET A 11 -32.36 -7.36 -1.49
N GLY A 12 -32.45 -8.49 -2.19
CA GLY A 12 -31.35 -9.02 -3.00
C GLY A 12 -30.93 -8.06 -4.12
N ASN A 13 -31.89 -7.44 -4.80
CA ASN A 13 -31.61 -6.41 -5.82
C ASN A 13 -31.06 -5.11 -5.21
N LEU A 14 -31.49 -4.72 -4.01
CA LEU A 14 -30.97 -3.54 -3.30
C LEU A 14 -29.55 -3.78 -2.79
N VAL A 15 -29.27 -4.96 -2.22
CA VAL A 15 -27.93 -5.38 -1.79
C VAL A 15 -27.00 -5.53 -2.99
N HIS A 16 -27.48 -6.12 -4.09
CA HIS A 16 -26.73 -6.21 -5.34
C HIS A 16 -26.45 -4.82 -5.94
N LYS A 17 -27.41 -3.89 -5.86
CA LYS A 17 -27.25 -2.51 -6.30
C LYS A 17 -26.29 -1.72 -5.40
N LEU A 18 -26.31 -1.92 -4.08
CA LEU A 18 -25.36 -1.34 -3.12
C LEU A 18 -23.94 -1.91 -3.31
N LEU A 19 -23.77 -3.20 -3.59
CA LEU A 19 -22.51 -3.85 -3.90
C LEU A 19 -21.92 -3.42 -5.26
N MET A 20 -22.73 -2.87 -6.17
CA MET A 20 -22.32 -2.41 -7.50
C MET A 20 -21.98 -0.91 -7.56
N MET A 21 -22.18 -0.13 -6.50
CA MET A 21 -22.03 1.33 -6.48
C MET A 21 -20.82 1.80 -5.65
N GLY A 22 -19.64 1.16 -5.88
CA GLY A 22 -18.42 1.49 -5.14
C GLY A 22 -17.86 2.88 -5.40
N LEU A 23 -18.33 3.61 -6.45
CA LEU A 23 -17.86 4.95 -6.80
C LEU A 23 -18.97 6.01 -6.77
N GLU A 24 -20.00 5.80 -5.97
CA GLU A 24 -21.13 6.73 -5.86
C GLU A 24 -20.68 8.12 -5.44
N HIS A 25 -21.08 9.13 -6.22
CA HIS A 25 -20.69 10.55 -6.05
C HIS A 25 -19.19 10.87 -6.21
N LYS A 26 -18.36 9.91 -6.66
CA LYS A 26 -16.96 10.20 -6.96
C LYS A 26 -16.83 10.92 -8.30
N LYS A 27 -15.96 11.91 -8.34
CA LYS A 27 -15.67 12.76 -9.50
C LYS A 27 -14.41 12.30 -10.20
N ILE A 28 -14.55 11.75 -11.38
CA ILE A 28 -13.47 11.15 -12.15
C ILE A 28 -13.14 12.02 -13.36
N LEU A 29 -11.90 12.51 -13.42
CA LEU A 29 -11.40 13.26 -14.56
C LEU A 29 -10.57 12.34 -15.46
N ILE A 30 -11.03 12.12 -16.69
CA ILE A 30 -10.32 11.30 -17.69
C ILE A 30 -9.60 12.23 -18.68
N ALA A 31 -8.28 12.12 -18.74
CA ALA A 31 -7.42 12.83 -19.69
C ALA A 31 -7.03 11.87 -20.81
N VAL A 32 -7.53 12.15 -22.03
CA VAL A 32 -7.34 11.29 -23.18
C VAL A 32 -6.22 11.84 -24.07
N THR A 33 -5.24 10.98 -24.42
CA THR A 33 -4.13 11.38 -25.28
C THR A 33 -4.19 10.70 -26.66
N GLY A 34 -3.44 11.22 -27.63
CA GLY A 34 -3.53 10.82 -29.03
C GLY A 34 -2.89 9.46 -29.32
N GLY A 35 -3.69 8.41 -29.26
CA GLY A 35 -3.31 7.05 -29.61
C GLY A 35 -4.53 6.20 -29.93
N ILE A 36 -4.30 5.11 -30.69
CA ILE A 36 -5.39 4.25 -31.17
C ILE A 36 -6.26 3.72 -30.01
N ALA A 37 -5.68 3.44 -28.83
CA ALA A 37 -6.39 2.96 -27.65
C ALA A 37 -7.45 3.95 -27.11
N ALA A 38 -7.52 5.19 -27.62
CA ALA A 38 -8.53 6.17 -27.25
C ALA A 38 -9.97 5.66 -27.50
N TYR A 39 -10.19 4.71 -28.42
CA TYR A 39 -11.52 4.11 -28.64
C TYR A 39 -12.04 3.36 -27.39
N LYS A 40 -11.15 2.81 -26.56
CA LYS A 40 -11.51 2.09 -25.32
C LYS A 40 -12.13 3.02 -24.26
N ILE A 41 -11.89 4.33 -24.36
CA ILE A 41 -12.37 5.31 -23.38
C ILE A 41 -13.90 5.38 -23.34
N ASN A 42 -14.56 5.05 -24.45
CA ASN A 42 -16.03 4.92 -24.48
C ASN A 42 -16.55 3.90 -23.44
N PHE A 43 -15.83 2.78 -23.30
CA PHE A 43 -16.16 1.74 -22.32
C PHE A 43 -15.78 2.19 -20.91
N LEU A 44 -14.62 2.81 -20.76
CA LEU A 44 -14.14 3.33 -19.47
C LEU A 44 -15.12 4.35 -18.87
N ILE A 45 -15.59 5.34 -19.65
CA ILE A 45 -16.60 6.30 -19.22
C ILE A 45 -17.88 5.59 -18.76
N ARG A 46 -18.38 4.63 -19.54
CA ARG A 46 -19.61 3.90 -19.21
C ARG A 46 -19.47 3.07 -17.95
N ASP A 47 -18.31 2.45 -17.73
CA ASP A 47 -18.11 1.59 -16.57
C ASP A 47 -18.00 2.42 -15.28
N PHE A 48 -17.35 3.59 -15.30
CA PHE A 48 -17.39 4.53 -14.17
C PHE A 48 -18.80 5.03 -13.87
N ILE A 49 -19.58 5.40 -14.90
CA ILE A 49 -20.96 5.87 -14.72
C ILE A 49 -21.86 4.76 -14.15
N LYS A 50 -21.71 3.51 -14.60
CA LYS A 50 -22.47 2.36 -14.04
C LYS A 50 -22.18 2.15 -12.54
N LYS A 51 -20.98 2.51 -12.09
CA LYS A 51 -20.60 2.46 -10.67
C LYS A 51 -20.99 3.72 -9.88
N GLY A 52 -21.71 4.65 -10.49
CA GLY A 52 -22.24 5.85 -9.84
C GLY A 52 -21.31 7.07 -9.85
N ALA A 53 -20.17 7.01 -10.55
CA ALA A 53 -19.26 8.13 -10.66
C ALA A 53 -19.79 9.22 -11.60
N GLU A 54 -19.42 10.47 -11.31
CA GLU A 54 -19.52 11.60 -12.23
C GLU A 54 -18.21 11.69 -13.04
N VAL A 55 -18.33 11.74 -14.37
CA VAL A 55 -17.15 11.69 -15.26
C VAL A 55 -17.02 12.98 -16.06
N GLN A 56 -15.86 13.60 -16.00
CA GLN A 56 -15.43 14.71 -16.84
C GLN A 56 -14.29 14.25 -17.76
N VAL A 57 -14.32 14.67 -19.04
CA VAL A 57 -13.27 14.29 -20.01
C VAL A 57 -12.55 15.53 -20.53
N ILE A 58 -11.23 15.44 -20.56
CA ILE A 58 -10.35 16.39 -21.25
C ILE A 58 -9.49 15.63 -22.28
N MET A 59 -9.12 16.28 -23.35
CA MET A 59 -8.38 15.65 -24.44
C MET A 59 -7.14 16.47 -24.82
N THR A 60 -6.06 15.81 -25.22
CA THR A 60 -5.01 16.53 -25.96
C THR A 60 -5.53 16.87 -27.38
N PRO A 61 -5.02 17.92 -28.02
CA PRO A 61 -5.41 18.22 -29.42
C PRO A 61 -5.22 17.04 -30.37
N SER A 62 -4.16 16.26 -30.19
CA SER A 62 -3.90 15.05 -31.00
C SER A 62 -4.93 13.92 -30.75
N ALA A 63 -5.57 13.86 -29.59
CA ALA A 63 -6.56 12.83 -29.30
C ALA A 63 -7.82 12.97 -30.12
N LEU A 64 -8.16 14.18 -30.59
CA LEU A 64 -9.30 14.45 -31.48
C LEU A 64 -9.24 13.69 -32.80
N ASN A 65 -8.05 13.29 -33.23
CA ASN A 65 -7.86 12.47 -34.44
C ASN A 65 -8.18 11.00 -34.25
N PHE A 66 -8.26 10.53 -33.00
CA PHE A 66 -8.46 9.13 -32.65
C PHE A 66 -9.84 8.84 -32.05
N ALA A 67 -10.48 9.86 -31.45
CA ALA A 67 -11.78 9.71 -30.82
C ALA A 67 -12.59 11.01 -30.89
N SER A 68 -13.91 10.88 -30.97
CA SER A 68 -14.81 12.01 -31.06
C SER A 68 -15.14 12.60 -29.68
N ALA A 69 -14.89 13.90 -29.51
CA ALA A 69 -15.31 14.66 -28.34
C ALA A 69 -16.84 14.60 -28.13
N LEU A 70 -17.62 14.59 -29.24
CA LEU A 70 -19.07 14.45 -29.20
C LEU A 70 -19.50 13.12 -28.59
N THR A 71 -18.80 12.02 -28.92
CA THR A 71 -19.11 10.71 -28.33
C THR A 71 -18.86 10.72 -26.82
N PHE A 72 -17.72 11.26 -26.39
CA PHE A 72 -17.37 11.33 -24.98
C PHE A 72 -18.31 12.24 -24.19
N SER A 73 -18.69 13.42 -24.72
CA SER A 73 -19.65 14.32 -24.08
C SER A 73 -21.05 13.69 -23.96
N THR A 74 -21.49 12.96 -24.99
CA THR A 74 -22.76 12.25 -24.96
C THR A 74 -22.79 11.15 -23.89
N LEU A 75 -21.68 10.42 -23.73
CA LEU A 75 -21.57 9.35 -22.74
C LEU A 75 -21.42 9.87 -21.32
N SER A 76 -20.55 10.88 -21.11
CA SER A 76 -20.28 11.46 -19.78
C SER A 76 -21.40 12.42 -19.33
N LYS A 77 -22.20 12.93 -20.24
CA LYS A 77 -23.21 14.00 -20.07
C LYS A 77 -22.59 15.34 -19.64
N ASN A 78 -21.28 15.48 -19.80
CA ASN A 78 -20.50 16.67 -19.49
C ASN A 78 -19.77 17.17 -20.75
N PRO A 79 -19.51 18.49 -20.87
CA PRO A 79 -18.68 19.03 -21.95
C PRO A 79 -17.30 18.39 -21.98
N VAL A 80 -16.73 18.26 -23.17
CA VAL A 80 -15.34 17.77 -23.36
C VAL A 80 -14.47 18.93 -23.79
N PHE A 81 -13.32 19.11 -23.14
CA PHE A 81 -12.40 20.22 -23.43
C PHE A 81 -11.09 19.69 -24.01
N SER A 82 -10.60 20.34 -25.09
CA SER A 82 -9.32 20.00 -25.74
C SER A 82 -8.31 21.15 -25.74
N ASP A 83 -8.80 22.38 -25.57
CA ASP A 83 -8.02 23.60 -25.62
C ASP A 83 -8.29 24.49 -24.41
N PHE A 84 -7.38 25.44 -24.14
CA PHE A 84 -7.54 26.42 -23.08
C PHE A 84 -8.74 27.37 -23.27
N TYR A 85 -9.19 27.51 -24.52
CA TYR A 85 -10.26 28.42 -24.88
C TYR A 85 -11.34 27.70 -25.70
N GLY A 86 -12.60 27.98 -25.38
CA GLY A 86 -13.74 27.55 -26.16
C GLY A 86 -13.92 28.44 -27.42
N GLU A 87 -14.75 27.97 -28.37
CA GLU A 87 -15.03 28.68 -29.64
C GLU A 87 -15.53 30.13 -29.42
N ASN A 88 -16.16 30.42 -28.30
CA ASN A 88 -16.67 31.75 -27.94
C ASN A 88 -15.70 32.57 -27.09
N GLY A 89 -14.41 32.19 -27.03
CA GLY A 89 -13.42 32.86 -26.18
C GLY A 89 -13.58 32.63 -24.69
N THR A 90 -14.42 31.68 -24.28
CA THR A 90 -14.54 31.26 -22.89
C THR A 90 -13.31 30.47 -22.46
N TRP A 91 -12.77 30.80 -21.28
CA TRP A 91 -11.61 30.09 -20.74
C TRP A 91 -12.01 28.76 -20.10
N ASN A 92 -11.38 27.68 -20.54
CA ASN A 92 -11.50 26.36 -19.91
C ASN A 92 -10.53 26.27 -18.73
N ASN A 93 -11.03 26.51 -17.53
CA ASN A 93 -10.21 26.66 -16.33
C ASN A 93 -9.61 25.30 -15.88
N HIS A 94 -8.35 25.08 -16.23
CA HIS A 94 -7.62 23.87 -15.86
C HIS A 94 -7.47 23.67 -14.36
N VAL A 95 -7.45 24.75 -13.55
CA VAL A 95 -7.38 24.67 -12.09
C VAL A 95 -8.70 24.16 -11.52
N GLU A 96 -9.84 24.67 -12.01
CA GLU A 96 -11.15 24.16 -11.58
C GLU A 96 -11.35 22.70 -11.95
N LEU A 97 -10.97 22.31 -13.17
CA LEU A 97 -11.00 20.91 -13.62
C LEU A 97 -10.16 20.00 -12.71
N ALA A 98 -8.96 20.45 -12.34
CA ALA A 98 -8.06 19.69 -11.46
C ALA A 98 -8.59 19.58 -10.03
N LEU A 99 -9.16 20.67 -9.47
CA LEU A 99 -9.71 20.69 -8.10
C LEU A 99 -11.08 20.01 -7.99
N TRP A 100 -11.80 19.87 -9.09
CA TRP A 100 -13.08 19.17 -9.13
C TRP A 100 -12.94 17.68 -8.93
N ALA A 101 -11.83 17.06 -9.36
CA ALA A 101 -11.65 15.63 -9.43
C ALA A 101 -11.27 14.99 -8.08
N ASP A 102 -11.88 13.85 -7.76
CA ASP A 102 -11.44 12.93 -6.71
C ASP A 102 -10.31 12.00 -7.19
N ALA A 103 -10.24 11.74 -8.52
CA ALA A 103 -9.14 11.04 -9.18
C ALA A 103 -9.00 11.53 -10.62
N MET A 104 -7.75 11.63 -11.10
CA MET A 104 -7.41 11.91 -12.49
C MET A 104 -6.83 10.65 -13.15
N ILE A 105 -7.32 10.32 -14.34
CA ILE A 105 -6.89 9.13 -15.09
C ILE A 105 -6.37 9.59 -16.44
N VAL A 106 -5.09 9.35 -16.71
CA VAL A 106 -4.48 9.61 -18.02
C VAL A 106 -4.52 8.32 -18.84
N ALA A 107 -5.50 8.18 -19.68
CA ALA A 107 -5.79 6.97 -20.46
C ALA A 107 -6.35 7.30 -21.87
N PRO A 108 -5.76 6.74 -22.93
CA PRO A 108 -4.43 6.16 -22.96
C PRO A 108 -3.36 7.20 -22.63
N CYS A 109 -2.23 6.82 -22.04
CA CYS A 109 -1.09 7.71 -21.86
C CYS A 109 0.00 7.36 -22.87
N THR A 110 0.23 8.24 -23.86
CA THR A 110 1.30 8.07 -24.84
C THR A 110 2.66 8.44 -24.26
N ALA A 111 3.75 7.91 -24.84
CA ALA A 111 5.11 8.27 -24.46
C ALA A 111 5.38 9.78 -24.48
N ASN A 112 4.82 10.50 -25.47
CA ASN A 112 4.92 11.95 -25.56
C ASN A 112 4.28 12.66 -24.36
N THR A 113 3.04 12.28 -24.01
CA THR A 113 2.34 12.89 -22.88
C THR A 113 3.01 12.53 -21.56
N LEU A 114 3.43 11.28 -21.38
CA LEU A 114 4.18 10.84 -20.19
C LEU A 114 5.45 11.69 -20.00
N ALA A 115 6.26 11.87 -21.05
CA ALA A 115 7.45 12.70 -20.99
C ALA A 115 7.14 14.14 -20.61
N LYS A 116 6.09 14.74 -21.20
CA LYS A 116 5.66 16.11 -20.85
C LYS A 116 5.21 16.23 -19.40
N MET A 117 4.49 15.24 -18.90
CA MET A 117 4.03 15.20 -17.50
C MET A 117 5.22 15.26 -16.54
N VAL A 118 6.17 14.33 -16.68
CA VAL A 118 7.28 14.21 -15.72
C VAL A 118 8.32 15.33 -15.84
N HIS A 119 8.41 15.98 -17.01
CA HIS A 119 9.31 17.13 -17.21
C HIS A 119 8.62 18.49 -17.11
N GLY A 120 7.31 18.53 -16.79
CA GLY A 120 6.55 19.77 -16.60
C GLY A 120 6.38 20.62 -17.87
N GLN A 121 6.38 20.01 -19.06
CA GLN A 121 6.24 20.72 -20.34
C GLN A 121 4.77 21.06 -20.62
N CYS A 122 4.31 22.17 -20.06
CA CYS A 122 2.92 22.62 -20.06
C CYS A 122 2.51 23.34 -21.35
N ASP A 123 2.22 22.59 -22.42
CA ASP A 123 1.86 23.10 -23.75
C ASP A 123 0.40 22.85 -24.16
N ASN A 124 -0.40 22.21 -23.32
CA ASN A 124 -1.81 21.91 -23.58
C ASN A 124 -2.63 21.79 -22.29
N LEU A 125 -3.96 21.79 -22.44
CA LEU A 125 -4.91 21.75 -21.33
C LEU A 125 -4.72 20.53 -20.41
N VAL A 126 -4.42 19.35 -20.98
CA VAL A 126 -4.22 18.11 -20.19
C VAL A 126 -3.05 18.26 -19.23
N ILE A 127 -1.91 18.77 -19.71
CA ILE A 127 -0.72 18.93 -18.87
C ILE A 127 -0.93 20.03 -17.83
N ALA A 128 -1.59 21.16 -18.19
CA ALA A 128 -1.90 22.22 -17.25
C ALA A 128 -2.81 21.72 -16.12
N THR A 129 -3.83 20.93 -16.47
CA THR A 129 -4.73 20.32 -15.49
C THR A 129 -3.99 19.32 -14.61
N TYR A 130 -3.14 18.48 -15.18
CA TYR A 130 -2.29 17.54 -14.46
C TYR A 130 -1.40 18.23 -13.43
N LEU A 131 -0.68 19.29 -13.83
CA LEU A 131 0.20 20.05 -12.92
C LEU A 131 -0.56 20.77 -11.80
N SER A 132 -1.86 20.99 -11.97
CA SER A 132 -2.75 21.62 -10.98
C SER A 132 -3.47 20.59 -10.11
N ALA A 133 -3.40 19.30 -10.42
CA ALA A 133 -4.14 18.24 -9.74
C ALA A 133 -3.67 18.07 -8.27
N LYS A 134 -4.64 17.93 -7.38
CA LYS A 134 -4.44 17.60 -5.95
C LYS A 134 -4.93 16.18 -5.61
N CYS A 135 -5.68 15.59 -6.53
CA CYS A 135 -6.17 14.23 -6.42
C CYS A 135 -5.12 13.22 -6.89
N PRO A 136 -5.26 11.93 -6.56
CA PRO A 136 -4.44 10.86 -7.10
C PRO A 136 -4.52 10.81 -8.63
N VAL A 137 -3.36 10.57 -9.26
CA VAL A 137 -3.25 10.46 -10.72
C VAL A 137 -2.91 9.03 -11.11
N PHE A 138 -3.75 8.42 -11.93
CA PHE A 138 -3.57 7.09 -12.50
C PHE A 138 -3.13 7.22 -13.95
N ILE A 139 -2.13 6.48 -14.35
CA ILE A 139 -1.55 6.52 -15.69
C ILE A 139 -1.68 5.14 -16.31
N ALA A 140 -2.41 5.03 -17.43
CA ALA A 140 -2.54 3.83 -18.23
C ALA A 140 -1.74 3.97 -19.54
N PRO A 141 -0.47 3.53 -19.58
CA PRO A 141 0.38 3.65 -20.76
C PRO A 141 -0.18 2.87 -21.94
N ALA A 142 -0.02 3.45 -23.16
CA ALA A 142 -0.36 2.79 -24.41
C ALA A 142 0.60 3.27 -25.52
N MET A 143 1.41 2.34 -26.03
CA MET A 143 2.39 2.61 -27.09
C MET A 143 2.89 1.30 -27.70
N ASP A 144 3.63 1.37 -28.78
CA ASP A 144 4.24 0.20 -29.38
C ASP A 144 5.30 -0.43 -28.48
N LEU A 145 5.59 -1.73 -28.68
CA LEU A 145 6.50 -2.54 -27.87
C LEU A 145 7.85 -1.85 -27.66
N ASP A 146 8.53 -1.46 -28.74
CA ASP A 146 9.85 -0.86 -28.66
C ASP A 146 9.84 0.51 -27.95
N MET A 147 8.75 1.26 -28.08
CA MET A 147 8.55 2.50 -27.35
C MET A 147 8.35 2.23 -25.84
N TYR A 148 7.65 1.17 -25.49
CA TYR A 148 7.37 0.83 -24.07
C TYR A 148 8.62 0.40 -23.33
N ILE A 149 9.49 -0.40 -23.99
CA ILE A 149 10.75 -0.88 -23.41
C ILE A 149 11.90 0.13 -23.54
N HIS A 150 11.72 1.21 -24.31
CA HIS A 150 12.77 2.21 -24.52
C HIS A 150 13.25 2.80 -23.17
N PRO A 151 14.58 2.98 -22.98
CA PRO A 151 15.13 3.47 -21.71
C PRO A 151 14.47 4.76 -21.20
N SER A 152 14.20 5.74 -22.11
CA SER A 152 13.54 6.99 -21.72
C SER A 152 12.11 6.79 -21.24
N THR A 153 11.36 5.86 -21.83
CA THR A 153 9.98 5.55 -21.38
C THR A 153 9.99 4.90 -20.01
N ARG A 154 10.89 3.93 -19.79
CA ARG A 154 11.06 3.30 -18.48
C ARG A 154 11.43 4.31 -17.40
N GLN A 155 12.41 5.17 -17.70
CA GLN A 155 12.80 6.24 -16.78
C GLN A 155 11.62 7.19 -16.49
N ASN A 156 10.84 7.56 -17.49
CA ASN A 156 9.67 8.43 -17.30
C ASN A 156 8.57 7.75 -16.49
N LEU A 157 8.36 6.44 -16.63
CA LEU A 157 7.43 5.68 -15.78
C LEU A 157 7.92 5.65 -14.33
N GLU A 158 9.22 5.38 -14.09
CA GLU A 158 9.84 5.42 -12.76
C GLU A 158 9.71 6.82 -12.13
N MET A 159 9.99 7.90 -12.88
CA MET A 159 9.81 9.28 -12.40
C MET A 159 8.36 9.59 -12.05
N ALA A 160 7.40 9.12 -12.86
CA ALA A 160 5.98 9.31 -12.56
C ALA A 160 5.59 8.58 -11.28
N GLU A 161 6.15 7.38 -11.05
CA GLU A 161 5.99 6.65 -9.81
C GLU A 161 6.61 7.39 -8.61
N ASP A 162 7.79 7.97 -8.76
CA ASP A 162 8.47 8.75 -7.73
C ASP A 162 7.69 10.03 -7.36
N TYR A 163 6.96 10.61 -8.31
CA TYR A 163 6.03 11.74 -8.06
C TYR A 163 4.75 11.32 -7.34
N GLY A 164 4.57 10.03 -7.05
CA GLY A 164 3.41 9.52 -6.34
C GLY A 164 2.23 9.12 -7.23
N HIS A 165 2.44 8.96 -8.54
CA HIS A 165 1.38 8.53 -9.46
C HIS A 165 1.27 7.00 -9.51
N PHE A 166 0.10 6.52 -9.91
CA PHE A 166 -0.22 5.10 -9.99
C PHE A 166 -0.11 4.66 -11.45
N ILE A 167 0.88 3.84 -11.76
CA ILE A 167 1.01 3.23 -13.08
C ILE A 167 0.15 1.99 -13.13
N ILE A 168 -0.83 1.97 -14.04
CA ILE A 168 -1.60 0.77 -14.37
C ILE A 168 -0.86 0.11 -15.54
N PRO A 169 -0.15 -1.01 -15.33
CA PRO A 169 0.76 -1.57 -16.33
C PRO A 169 0.06 -1.85 -17.66
N ALA A 170 0.78 -1.61 -18.76
CA ALA A 170 0.30 -2.03 -20.08
C ALA A 170 0.22 -3.55 -20.15
N GLU A 171 -0.81 -4.08 -20.82
CA GLU A 171 -1.03 -5.50 -21.01
C GLU A 171 -0.25 -6.04 -22.21
N GLU A 172 0.01 -7.35 -22.19
CA GLU A 172 0.56 -8.08 -23.33
C GLU A 172 -0.53 -8.39 -24.36
N GLY A 173 -0.17 -8.40 -25.63
CA GLY A 173 -1.05 -8.77 -26.73
C GLY A 173 -0.60 -8.23 -28.08
N GLU A 174 -1.42 -8.45 -29.09
CA GLU A 174 -1.20 -7.89 -30.43
C GLU A 174 -1.40 -6.36 -30.41
N LEU A 175 -0.43 -5.65 -30.94
CA LEU A 175 -0.40 -4.19 -31.05
C LEU A 175 -0.92 -3.74 -32.41
N ALA A 176 -1.24 -2.45 -32.57
CA ALA A 176 -1.72 -1.90 -33.83
C ALA A 176 -0.68 -2.01 -34.97
N SER A 177 0.59 -2.16 -34.65
CA SER A 177 1.69 -2.45 -35.58
C SER A 177 1.72 -3.90 -36.08
N GLY A 178 0.93 -4.80 -35.48
CA GLY A 178 1.00 -6.25 -35.74
C GLY A 178 2.05 -6.97 -34.88
N LEU A 179 2.85 -6.25 -34.09
CA LEU A 179 3.77 -6.86 -33.12
C LEU A 179 3.00 -7.41 -31.93
N VAL A 180 3.55 -8.44 -31.29
CA VAL A 180 2.98 -9.04 -30.07
C VAL A 180 3.92 -8.76 -28.90
N GLY A 181 3.39 -8.14 -27.85
CA GLY A 181 4.17 -7.82 -26.65
C GLY A 181 3.45 -6.85 -25.71
N GLN A 182 4.18 -6.35 -24.75
CA GLN A 182 3.67 -5.40 -23.77
C GLN A 182 3.61 -3.98 -24.36
N GLY A 183 2.45 -3.33 -24.28
CA GLY A 183 2.24 -1.96 -24.81
C GLY A 183 0.77 -1.59 -24.96
N ARG A 184 -0.13 -2.57 -24.86
CA ARG A 184 -1.59 -2.33 -24.90
C ARG A 184 -2.05 -1.62 -23.63
N MET A 185 -2.86 -0.58 -23.78
CA MET A 185 -3.56 0.02 -22.64
C MET A 185 -4.34 -1.06 -21.89
N ALA A 186 -4.21 -1.07 -20.59
CA ALA A 186 -5.00 -1.94 -19.70
C ALA A 186 -6.50 -1.87 -20.05
N GLU A 187 -7.20 -2.99 -19.88
CA GLU A 187 -8.63 -3.02 -20.18
C GLU A 187 -9.43 -2.06 -19.26
N PRO A 188 -10.50 -1.44 -19.75
CA PRO A 188 -11.30 -0.49 -18.97
C PRO A 188 -11.73 -1.04 -17.59
N GLY A 189 -12.09 -2.33 -17.51
CA GLY A 189 -12.45 -2.97 -16.25
C GLY A 189 -11.31 -3.04 -15.24
N THR A 190 -10.07 -3.26 -15.69
CA THR A 190 -8.86 -3.23 -14.85
C THR A 190 -8.63 -1.82 -14.31
N ILE A 191 -8.71 -0.80 -15.16
CA ILE A 191 -8.53 0.60 -14.76
C ILE A 191 -9.57 1.01 -13.71
N VAL A 192 -10.85 0.68 -13.95
CA VAL A 192 -11.95 0.99 -13.03
C VAL A 192 -11.72 0.33 -11.67
N LYS A 193 -11.29 -0.93 -11.67
CA LYS A 193 -11.03 -1.68 -10.44
C LYS A 193 -9.89 -1.06 -9.63
N GLU A 194 -8.76 -0.73 -10.27
CA GLU A 194 -7.62 -0.10 -9.60
C GLU A 194 -8.00 1.25 -8.96
N VAL A 195 -8.79 2.06 -9.66
CA VAL A 195 -9.28 3.36 -9.15
C VAL A 195 -10.29 3.16 -8.02
N GLU A 196 -11.22 2.20 -8.14
CA GLU A 196 -12.21 1.86 -7.12
C GLU A 196 -11.51 1.36 -5.86
N ASP A 197 -10.62 0.37 -5.99
CA ASP A 197 -9.84 -0.19 -4.87
C ASP A 197 -9.05 0.90 -4.12
N TYR A 198 -8.57 1.91 -4.85
CA TYR A 198 -7.89 3.05 -4.26
C TYR A 198 -8.86 3.98 -3.51
N LEU A 199 -9.97 4.37 -4.13
CA LEU A 199 -10.93 5.33 -3.56
C LEU A 199 -11.73 4.73 -2.40
N ASP A 200 -12.05 3.41 -2.46
CA ASP A 200 -12.75 2.68 -1.40
C ASP A 200 -11.88 2.42 -0.18
N SER A 201 -10.57 2.22 -0.39
CA SER A 201 -9.65 1.97 0.71
C SER A 201 -9.32 3.24 1.53
N GLY A 202 -10.03 4.35 1.29
CA GLY A 202 -9.88 5.59 2.03
C GLY A 202 -8.43 6.10 2.06
N LYS A 203 -7.90 6.53 0.90
CA LYS A 203 -6.55 7.10 0.73
C LYS A 203 -5.40 6.11 0.95
N LYS A 204 -5.13 5.23 0.00
CA LYS A 204 -3.76 4.69 -0.14
C LYS A 204 -2.90 5.73 -0.86
N SER A 205 -2.60 6.85 -0.19
CA SER A 205 -1.61 7.78 -0.69
C SER A 205 -0.22 7.17 -0.50
N ARG A 206 0.73 7.48 -1.37
CA ARG A 206 2.17 7.24 -1.15
C ARG A 206 2.68 8.18 -0.06
N ASN A 207 2.06 8.13 1.11
CA ASN A 207 2.30 9.05 2.21
C ASN A 207 3.66 8.79 2.89
N PHE A 208 4.29 7.64 2.59
CA PHE A 208 5.63 7.33 3.08
C PHE A 208 6.73 7.50 2.01
N ALA A 209 6.44 8.18 0.88
CA ALA A 209 7.47 8.51 -0.10
C ALA A 209 8.60 9.32 0.55
N GLY A 210 9.85 8.91 0.32
CA GLY A 210 11.03 9.51 0.94
C GLY A 210 11.24 9.18 2.42
N LYS A 211 10.38 8.33 3.03
CA LYS A 211 10.53 7.85 4.40
C LYS A 211 11.22 6.48 4.44
N THR A 212 12.05 6.28 5.45
CA THR A 212 12.67 4.99 5.75
C THR A 212 11.99 4.38 6.98
N ILE A 213 11.46 3.15 6.83
CA ILE A 213 10.77 2.42 7.89
C ILE A 213 11.53 1.14 8.20
N LEU A 214 11.93 0.97 9.47
CA LEU A 214 12.53 -0.26 9.97
C LEU A 214 11.44 -1.13 10.61
N ILE A 215 11.39 -2.40 10.22
CA ILE A 215 10.42 -3.36 10.77
C ILE A 215 11.16 -4.62 11.21
N THR A 216 10.89 -5.09 12.44
CA THR A 216 11.35 -6.42 12.86
C THR A 216 10.24 -7.45 12.71
N ALA A 217 10.55 -8.65 12.27
CA ALA A 217 9.59 -9.73 12.00
C ALA A 217 10.11 -11.10 12.46
N GLY A 218 9.19 -12.07 12.58
CA GLY A 218 9.52 -13.45 12.90
C GLY A 218 9.88 -13.69 14.36
N PRO A 219 10.19 -14.94 14.73
CA PRO A 219 10.75 -15.28 16.03
C PRO A 219 12.27 -15.07 16.05
N THR A 220 12.88 -15.15 17.23
CA THR A 220 14.30 -15.47 17.35
C THR A 220 14.47 -16.88 17.90
N TYR A 221 15.56 -17.54 17.49
CA TYR A 221 15.92 -18.88 17.92
C TYR A 221 17.25 -18.83 18.68
N GLU A 222 17.18 -19.18 19.95
CA GLU A 222 18.33 -19.17 20.86
C GLU A 222 18.83 -20.61 20.98
N ALA A 223 19.96 -20.89 20.35
CA ALA A 223 20.50 -22.25 20.28
C ALA A 223 20.83 -22.84 21.65
N ILE A 224 20.41 -24.06 21.90
CA ILE A 224 20.85 -24.92 23.02
C ILE A 224 22.04 -25.75 22.59
N ASP A 225 21.94 -26.31 21.39
CA ASP A 225 22.97 -27.09 20.70
C ASP A 225 22.72 -26.98 19.16
N PRO A 226 23.51 -27.61 18.28
CA PRO A 226 23.35 -27.51 16.82
C PRO A 226 21.96 -27.99 16.31
N VAL A 227 21.13 -28.62 17.14
CA VAL A 227 19.86 -29.23 16.73
C VAL A 227 18.65 -28.59 17.41
N ARG A 228 18.81 -28.09 18.64
CA ARG A 228 17.70 -27.62 19.50
C ARG A 228 17.87 -26.16 19.84
N TYR A 229 16.74 -25.45 19.97
CA TYR A 229 16.70 -24.03 20.32
C TYR A 229 15.48 -23.71 21.20
N ILE A 230 15.53 -22.56 21.87
CA ILE A 230 14.41 -21.90 22.51
C ILE A 230 13.92 -20.81 21.56
N GLY A 231 12.61 -20.69 21.39
CA GLY A 231 12.04 -19.67 20.52
C GLY A 231 10.53 -19.55 20.65
N ASN A 232 9.96 -18.54 20.03
CA ASN A 232 8.53 -18.24 20.04
C ASN A 232 7.82 -18.83 18.80
N HIS A 233 6.51 -19.11 18.93
CA HIS A 233 5.68 -19.63 17.81
C HIS A 233 5.29 -18.57 16.78
N SER A 234 6.13 -17.61 16.45
CA SER A 234 5.84 -16.60 15.45
C SER A 234 6.18 -17.10 14.04
N SER A 235 5.32 -16.80 13.06
CA SER A 235 5.56 -17.07 11.63
C SER A 235 6.14 -15.90 10.88
N GLY A 236 6.15 -14.70 11.48
CA GLY A 236 6.56 -13.45 10.83
C GLY A 236 5.50 -12.77 9.97
N LYS A 237 4.33 -13.39 9.73
CA LYS A 237 3.29 -12.88 8.82
C LYS A 237 2.92 -11.42 9.06
N MET A 238 2.80 -10.98 10.32
CA MET A 238 2.42 -9.60 10.63
C MET A 238 3.50 -8.59 10.21
N GLY A 239 4.77 -8.87 10.52
CA GLY A 239 5.88 -8.01 10.14
C GLY A 239 6.07 -7.92 8.62
N PHE A 240 5.88 -9.04 7.90
CA PHE A 240 5.91 -9.04 6.44
C PHE A 240 4.72 -8.27 5.84
N ALA A 241 3.50 -8.41 6.39
CA ALA A 241 2.34 -7.65 5.93
C ALA A 241 2.53 -6.13 6.13
N LEU A 242 3.13 -5.72 7.27
CA LEU A 242 3.50 -4.32 7.53
C LEU A 242 4.55 -3.83 6.52
N ALA A 243 5.56 -4.64 6.22
CA ALA A 243 6.62 -4.28 5.27
C ALA A 243 6.08 -4.09 3.85
N GLU A 244 5.26 -5.02 3.37
CA GLU A 244 4.63 -4.92 2.05
C GLU A 244 3.70 -3.70 1.95
N GLU A 245 2.87 -3.45 2.96
CA GLU A 245 1.98 -2.29 2.95
C GLU A 245 2.77 -0.97 3.04
N ALA A 246 3.84 -0.90 3.86
CA ALA A 246 4.70 0.28 3.94
C ALA A 246 5.39 0.58 2.61
N ALA A 247 5.94 -0.45 1.96
CA ALA A 247 6.57 -0.33 0.65
C ALA A 247 5.56 0.05 -0.44
N LYS A 248 4.34 -0.49 -0.39
CA LYS A 248 3.23 -0.11 -1.27
C LYS A 248 2.86 1.36 -1.12
N ARG A 249 3.01 1.95 0.07
CA ARG A 249 2.82 3.38 0.35
C ARG A 249 4.06 4.23 0.01
N GLY A 250 5.08 3.65 -0.62
CA GLY A 250 6.26 4.35 -1.12
C GLY A 250 7.42 4.49 -0.11
N ALA A 251 7.38 3.80 1.04
CA ALA A 251 8.50 3.77 1.96
C ALA A 251 9.67 2.94 1.41
N ARG A 252 10.91 3.34 1.74
CA ARG A 252 12.04 2.42 1.79
C ARG A 252 11.92 1.61 3.08
N VAL A 253 11.83 0.29 2.98
CA VAL A 253 11.64 -0.58 4.15
C VAL A 253 12.90 -1.40 4.41
N ILE A 254 13.37 -1.35 5.66
CA ILE A 254 14.41 -2.25 6.17
C ILE A 254 13.69 -3.30 7.03
N LEU A 255 13.61 -4.52 6.51
CA LEU A 255 12.92 -5.63 7.18
C LEU A 255 13.94 -6.59 7.78
N ILE A 256 14.05 -6.61 9.11
CA ILE A 256 14.93 -7.52 9.85
C ILE A 256 14.10 -8.68 10.35
N SER A 257 14.31 -9.86 9.78
CA SER A 257 13.49 -11.04 10.05
C SER A 257 14.28 -12.17 10.67
N GLY A 258 13.82 -12.63 11.82
CA GLY A 258 14.20 -13.94 12.34
C GLY A 258 13.74 -15.07 11.42
N PRO A 259 13.94 -16.34 11.81
CA PRO A 259 13.60 -17.50 10.99
C PRO A 259 12.14 -17.51 10.53
N SER A 260 11.91 -17.45 9.24
CA SER A 260 10.60 -17.48 8.58
C SER A 260 10.74 -17.99 7.17
N SER A 261 9.73 -18.72 6.68
CA SER A 261 9.64 -19.16 5.28
C SER A 261 9.16 -18.08 4.32
N LEU A 262 8.71 -16.93 4.84
CA LEU A 262 8.20 -15.84 4.03
C LEU A 262 9.33 -15.15 3.26
N GLN A 263 9.01 -14.70 2.06
CA GLN A 263 9.90 -13.95 1.17
C GLN A 263 9.17 -12.72 0.64
N THR A 264 9.90 -11.74 0.14
CA THR A 264 9.39 -10.58 -0.58
C THR A 264 10.11 -10.44 -1.91
N GLN A 265 9.42 -9.95 -2.92
CA GLN A 265 9.99 -9.57 -4.21
C GLN A 265 9.93 -8.05 -4.42
N ASN A 266 9.42 -7.30 -3.44
CA ASN A 266 9.27 -5.87 -3.52
C ASN A 266 10.64 -5.19 -3.43
N LYS A 267 11.04 -4.44 -4.45
CA LYS A 267 12.34 -3.76 -4.56
C LYS A 267 12.56 -2.69 -3.48
N ASN A 268 11.49 -2.17 -2.90
CA ASN A 268 11.56 -1.18 -1.84
C ASN A 268 11.77 -1.80 -0.45
N ILE A 269 11.84 -3.14 -0.35
CA ILE A 269 12.09 -3.88 0.89
C ILE A 269 13.48 -4.50 0.87
N GLU A 270 14.36 -4.01 1.75
CA GLU A 270 15.67 -4.58 2.02
C GLU A 270 15.53 -5.60 3.16
N LEU A 271 15.60 -6.89 2.82
CA LEU A 271 15.36 -7.99 3.77
C LEU A 271 16.68 -8.50 4.36
N HIS A 272 16.83 -8.37 5.68
CA HIS A 272 17.95 -8.89 6.47
C HIS A 272 17.50 -10.11 7.29
N ARG A 273 18.17 -11.24 7.12
CA ARG A 273 17.89 -12.46 7.87
C ARG A 273 18.82 -12.59 9.06
N VAL A 274 18.24 -12.86 10.21
CA VAL A 274 18.94 -13.10 11.47
C VAL A 274 18.37 -14.34 12.13
N THR A 275 19.07 -14.92 13.10
CA THR A 275 18.63 -16.12 13.80
C THR A 275 18.33 -15.83 15.26
N SER A 276 19.25 -15.18 15.97
CA SER A 276 19.16 -14.93 17.41
C SER A 276 18.71 -13.51 17.76
N ALA A 277 18.28 -13.31 18.99
CA ALA A 277 17.99 -11.99 19.56
C ALA A 277 19.19 -11.06 19.50
N LYS A 278 20.39 -11.60 19.72
CA LYS A 278 21.65 -10.82 19.64
C LYS A 278 21.90 -10.34 18.22
N GLU A 279 21.78 -11.21 17.21
CA GLU A 279 21.93 -10.82 15.80
C GLU A 279 20.88 -9.79 15.39
N MET A 280 19.62 -9.97 15.83
CA MET A 280 18.56 -9.00 15.56
C MET A 280 18.86 -7.64 16.21
N PHE A 281 19.38 -7.63 17.44
CA PHE A 281 19.80 -6.41 18.11
C PHE A 281 20.89 -5.68 17.32
N GLU A 282 21.97 -6.39 16.94
CA GLU A 282 23.09 -5.80 16.18
C GLU A 282 22.61 -5.24 14.85
N GLU A 283 21.77 -5.97 14.13
CA GLU A 283 21.26 -5.55 12.82
C GLU A 283 20.28 -4.37 12.92
N VAL A 284 19.39 -4.35 13.92
CA VAL A 284 18.50 -3.20 14.18
C VAL A 284 19.30 -1.92 14.39
N PHE A 285 20.34 -1.95 15.25
CA PHE A 285 21.09 -0.76 15.59
C PHE A 285 22.10 -0.32 14.50
N ARG A 286 22.30 -1.12 13.47
CA ARG A 286 23.02 -0.69 12.26
C ARG A 286 22.24 0.36 11.48
N TYR A 287 20.90 0.34 11.52
CA TYR A 287 20.04 1.20 10.72
C TYR A 287 19.21 2.20 11.54
N TYR A 288 18.97 1.94 12.82
CA TYR A 288 17.98 2.64 13.65
C TYR A 288 18.12 4.16 13.67
N GLU A 289 19.34 4.69 13.69
CA GLU A 289 19.56 6.14 13.74
C GLU A 289 19.09 6.87 12.46
N GLY A 290 19.11 6.17 11.32
CA GLY A 290 18.77 6.72 10.01
C GLY A 290 17.29 6.62 9.62
N VAL A 291 16.44 5.95 10.41
CA VAL A 291 15.03 5.72 10.02
C VAL A 291 14.09 6.79 10.56
N ASP A 292 12.95 6.95 9.88
CA ASP A 292 11.89 7.87 10.31
C ASP A 292 10.88 7.16 11.24
N VAL A 293 10.62 5.88 10.97
CA VAL A 293 9.68 5.04 11.73
C VAL A 293 10.34 3.70 12.05
N ALA A 294 10.11 3.19 13.25
CA ALA A 294 10.52 1.84 13.63
C ALA A 294 9.33 1.08 14.22
N ILE A 295 9.07 -0.13 13.72
CA ILE A 295 7.97 -1.00 14.15
C ILE A 295 8.55 -2.34 14.64
N ALA A 296 8.52 -2.56 15.94
CA ALA A 296 8.98 -3.80 16.54
C ALA A 296 7.82 -4.82 16.59
N SER A 297 7.76 -5.69 15.58
CA SER A 297 6.75 -6.75 15.45
C SER A 297 7.30 -8.17 15.63
N ALA A 298 8.62 -8.32 15.79
CA ALA A 298 9.26 -9.61 16.04
C ALA A 298 8.88 -10.18 17.41
N ALA A 299 8.78 -11.50 17.50
CA ALA A 299 8.61 -12.25 18.74
C ALA A 299 9.99 -12.68 19.26
N VAL A 300 10.71 -11.73 19.83
CA VAL A 300 12.07 -11.94 20.37
C VAL A 300 11.99 -12.79 21.64
N ALA A 301 12.88 -13.77 21.79
CA ALA A 301 13.00 -14.54 23.03
C ALA A 301 13.62 -13.67 24.14
N ASP A 302 13.00 -13.63 25.32
CA ASP A 302 13.50 -12.86 26.47
C ASP A 302 14.78 -13.45 27.07
N TYR A 303 15.02 -14.76 26.88
CA TYR A 303 16.13 -15.51 27.46
C TYR A 303 16.82 -16.38 26.41
N ALA A 304 18.12 -16.53 26.55
CA ALA A 304 18.97 -17.46 25.77
C ALA A 304 19.73 -18.38 26.71
N PRO A 305 20.12 -19.61 26.28
CA PRO A 305 21.08 -20.42 26.99
C PRO A 305 22.38 -19.66 27.24
N LYS A 306 22.88 -19.70 28.47
CA LYS A 306 24.14 -19.07 28.86
C LYS A 306 25.30 -19.68 28.09
N ASP A 307 25.31 -20.99 27.96
CA ASP A 307 26.32 -21.78 27.28
C ASP A 307 25.62 -22.60 26.17
N VAL A 308 26.12 -22.45 24.95
CA VAL A 308 25.65 -23.21 23.78
C VAL A 308 26.58 -24.40 23.58
N ALA A 309 26.04 -25.63 23.62
CA ALA A 309 26.82 -26.81 23.36
C ALA A 309 27.26 -26.89 21.89
N LEU A 310 28.58 -27.14 21.66
CA LEU A 310 29.14 -27.27 20.32
C LEU A 310 28.69 -28.54 19.61
N GLU A 311 28.30 -29.56 20.37
CA GLU A 311 27.80 -30.84 19.86
C GLU A 311 26.39 -31.10 20.40
N LYS A 312 25.62 -31.94 19.66
CA LYS A 312 24.30 -32.37 20.12
C LYS A 312 24.38 -33.04 21.50
N ILE A 313 23.73 -32.48 22.51
CA ILE A 313 23.65 -33.02 23.84
C ILE A 313 23.01 -34.42 23.77
N LYS A 314 23.74 -35.45 24.20
CA LYS A 314 23.23 -36.83 24.22
C LYS A 314 22.25 -37.00 25.37
N LYS A 315 21.25 -37.88 25.18
CA LYS A 315 20.29 -38.23 26.22
C LYS A 315 20.99 -39.02 27.34
N ASN A 316 20.90 -38.53 28.57
CA ASN A 316 21.36 -39.20 29.77
C ASN A 316 20.14 -39.71 30.59
N GLU A 317 20.37 -40.56 31.59
CA GLU A 317 19.29 -41.10 32.47
C GLU A 317 18.66 -40.05 33.39
N GLY A 318 19.20 -38.82 33.47
CA GLY A 318 18.75 -37.74 34.31
C GLY A 318 18.05 -36.61 33.59
N ASN A 319 17.59 -35.61 34.32
CA ASN A 319 17.03 -34.38 33.78
C ASN A 319 18.13 -33.51 33.15
N LEU A 320 17.79 -32.81 32.08
CA LEU A 320 18.64 -31.77 31.48
C LEU A 320 18.25 -30.42 32.10
N THR A 321 19.18 -29.75 32.74
CA THR A 321 19.02 -28.39 33.23
C THR A 321 19.80 -27.44 32.34
N ILE A 322 19.18 -26.35 31.91
CA ILE A 322 19.77 -25.32 31.06
C ILE A 322 19.70 -24.00 31.85
N GLU A 323 20.88 -23.40 32.10
CA GLU A 323 20.95 -22.05 32.66
C GLU A 323 20.64 -21.02 31.59
N LEU A 324 19.70 -20.12 31.89
CA LEU A 324 19.26 -19.09 30.96
C LEU A 324 19.73 -17.71 31.42
N VAL A 325 20.17 -16.88 30.46
CA VAL A 325 20.52 -15.47 30.66
C VAL A 325 19.56 -14.59 29.86
N LYS A 326 19.37 -13.36 30.32
CA LYS A 326 18.50 -12.39 29.62
C LYS A 326 19.11 -11.95 28.30
N ASN A 327 18.30 -11.93 27.26
CA ASN A 327 18.62 -11.28 26.00
C ASN A 327 18.54 -9.76 26.10
N PRO A 328 19.23 -9.01 25.23
CA PRO A 328 19.08 -7.56 25.15
C PRO A 328 17.63 -7.20 24.74
N ASP A 329 17.06 -6.22 25.44
CA ASP A 329 15.71 -5.71 25.11
C ASP A 329 15.80 -4.69 23.96
N ILE A 330 15.61 -5.17 22.73
CA ILE A 330 15.71 -4.37 21.50
C ILE A 330 14.78 -3.15 21.58
N LEU A 331 13.51 -3.36 21.93
CA LEU A 331 12.51 -2.30 21.95
C LEU A 331 12.78 -1.26 23.06
N ALA A 332 13.24 -1.68 24.24
CA ALA A 332 13.65 -0.74 25.28
C ALA A 332 14.84 0.10 24.85
N THR A 333 15.88 -0.53 24.27
CA THR A 333 17.06 0.18 23.78
C THR A 333 16.74 1.12 22.61
N MET A 334 15.79 0.75 21.73
CA MET A 334 15.27 1.67 20.70
C MET A 334 14.64 2.92 21.34
N GLY A 335 13.83 2.74 22.37
CA GLY A 335 13.22 3.85 23.11
C GLY A 335 14.21 4.74 23.86
N GLU A 336 15.29 4.16 24.41
CA GLU A 336 16.38 4.91 25.06
C GLU A 336 17.19 5.74 24.03
N ARG A 337 17.44 5.19 22.83
CA ARG A 337 18.18 5.85 21.75
C ARG A 337 17.30 6.70 20.82
N LYS A 338 16.00 6.74 21.06
CA LYS A 338 15.06 7.49 20.23
C LYS A 338 15.38 8.98 20.23
N THR A 339 15.50 9.56 19.05
CA THR A 339 15.67 11.02 18.84
C THR A 339 14.46 11.59 18.09
N ARG A 340 14.29 11.24 16.81
CA ARG A 340 13.22 11.72 15.92
C ARG A 340 12.27 10.61 15.45
N GLN A 341 12.65 9.37 15.68
CA GLN A 341 11.90 8.21 15.16
C GLN A 341 10.52 8.11 15.80
N PHE A 342 9.50 7.80 15.00
CA PHE A 342 8.25 7.29 15.52
C PHE A 342 8.44 5.81 15.85
N LEU A 343 8.25 5.44 17.13
CA LEU A 343 8.53 4.09 17.62
C LEU A 343 7.23 3.38 18.00
N ALA A 344 6.92 2.30 17.29
CA ALA A 344 5.79 1.42 17.54
C ALA A 344 6.25 0.04 18.00
N GLY A 345 5.58 -0.50 19.04
CA GLY A 345 5.83 -1.86 19.51
C GLY A 345 4.57 -2.71 19.46
N PHE A 346 4.74 -4.01 19.28
CA PHE A 346 3.67 -4.98 19.45
C PHE A 346 3.70 -5.59 20.85
N ALA A 347 2.53 -5.85 21.40
CA ALA A 347 2.35 -6.58 22.65
C ALA A 347 1.34 -7.70 22.45
N LEU A 348 1.67 -8.87 22.96
CA LEU A 348 0.78 -10.00 23.05
C LEU A 348 0.62 -10.30 24.54
N GLU A 349 -0.58 -10.10 25.07
CA GLU A 349 -0.86 -10.20 26.50
C GLU A 349 -1.98 -11.21 26.72
N THR A 350 -1.99 -11.82 27.90
CA THR A 350 -3.01 -12.82 28.31
C THR A 350 -3.84 -12.36 29.51
N GLN A 351 -3.32 -11.41 30.29
CA GLN A 351 -3.97 -10.87 31.50
C GLN A 351 -3.64 -9.38 31.65
N ASN A 352 -4.58 -8.58 32.18
CA ASN A 352 -4.41 -7.15 32.44
C ASN A 352 -3.84 -6.38 31.23
N GLU A 353 -4.30 -6.76 30.03
CA GLU A 353 -3.75 -6.39 28.74
C GLU A 353 -3.51 -4.88 28.57
N GLU A 354 -4.51 -4.05 28.88
CA GLU A 354 -4.41 -2.60 28.73
C GLU A 354 -3.47 -1.94 29.76
N VAL A 355 -3.46 -2.44 30.99
CA VAL A 355 -2.58 -1.89 32.06
C VAL A 355 -1.12 -2.21 31.71
N ASN A 356 -0.86 -3.45 31.28
CA ASN A 356 0.48 -3.87 30.87
C ASN A 356 0.96 -3.10 29.64
N ALA A 357 0.08 -2.92 28.62
CA ALA A 357 0.39 -2.15 27.42
C ALA A 357 0.69 -0.68 27.74
N LYS A 358 -0.11 -0.01 28.59
CA LYS A 358 0.13 1.37 29.04
C LYS A 358 1.45 1.51 29.80
N SER A 359 1.76 0.55 30.67
CA SER A 359 3.03 0.53 31.40
C SER A 359 4.21 0.36 30.44
N LYS A 360 4.10 -0.56 29.45
CA LYS A 360 5.12 -0.82 28.44
C LYS A 360 5.34 0.40 27.53
N LEU A 361 4.26 1.10 27.12
CA LEU A 361 4.32 2.33 26.33
C LEU A 361 5.21 3.38 27.00
N LYS A 362 4.96 3.66 28.29
CA LYS A 362 5.74 4.64 29.07
C LYS A 362 7.16 4.17 29.35
N ARG A 363 7.34 2.95 29.85
CA ARG A 363 8.64 2.42 30.27
C ARG A 363 9.63 2.33 29.12
N LYS A 364 9.14 2.01 27.92
CA LYS A 364 9.99 1.85 26.71
C LYS A 364 9.95 3.06 25.78
N ASN A 365 9.41 4.19 26.23
CA ASN A 365 9.36 5.45 25.46
C ASN A 365 8.78 5.28 24.05
N LEU A 366 7.66 4.54 23.92
CA LEU A 366 7.00 4.28 22.65
C LEU A 366 6.00 5.39 22.31
N ASP A 367 5.80 5.66 21.03
CA ASP A 367 4.74 6.56 20.54
C ASP A 367 3.42 5.78 20.37
N MET A 368 3.52 4.48 20.08
CA MET A 368 2.38 3.61 19.86
C MET A 368 2.67 2.18 20.31
N ILE A 369 1.64 1.51 20.84
CA ILE A 369 1.67 0.07 21.07
C ILE A 369 0.46 -0.58 20.41
N VAL A 370 0.70 -1.63 19.64
CA VAL A 370 -0.34 -2.48 19.04
C VAL A 370 -0.52 -3.69 19.95
N LEU A 371 -1.66 -3.73 20.62
CA LEU A 371 -2.01 -4.79 21.54
C LEU A 371 -2.81 -5.87 20.81
N ASN A 372 -2.36 -7.10 20.92
CA ASN A 372 -2.98 -8.30 20.38
C ASN A 372 -3.45 -9.18 21.54
N SER A 373 -4.70 -9.64 21.55
CA SER A 373 -5.22 -10.51 22.59
C SER A 373 -5.20 -11.97 22.14
N LEU A 374 -4.70 -12.87 22.99
CA LEU A 374 -4.83 -14.32 22.77
C LEU A 374 -6.21 -14.88 23.16
N ARG A 375 -7.06 -14.08 23.78
CA ARG A 375 -8.41 -14.48 24.20
C ARG A 375 -9.42 -14.47 23.06
N ASP A 376 -9.13 -13.74 21.99
CA ASP A 376 -10.02 -13.61 20.84
C ASP A 376 -9.91 -14.87 19.95
N GLU A 377 -11.03 -15.57 19.80
CA GLU A 377 -11.14 -16.72 18.90
C GLU A 377 -10.83 -16.26 17.45
N GLY A 378 -9.76 -16.78 16.83
CA GLY A 378 -9.32 -16.35 15.51
C GLY A 378 -8.07 -15.47 15.50
N ALA A 379 -7.65 -14.88 16.63
CA ALA A 379 -6.42 -14.08 16.74
C ALA A 379 -5.23 -14.91 17.26
N GLY A 380 -4.00 -14.52 16.92
CA GLY A 380 -2.76 -15.06 17.48
C GLY A 380 -1.68 -15.46 16.48
N PHE A 381 -0.61 -16.09 17.01
CA PHE A 381 0.48 -16.64 16.19
C PHE A 381 -0.06 -17.73 15.24
N GLN A 382 0.46 -17.83 14.02
CA GLN A 382 0.10 -18.82 12.99
C GLN A 382 -1.28 -18.64 12.31
N LYS A 383 -2.21 -17.82 12.81
CA LYS A 383 -3.48 -17.52 12.14
C LYS A 383 -3.31 -16.39 11.11
N ASP A 384 -4.22 -16.31 10.14
CA ASP A 384 -4.20 -15.28 9.08
C ASP A 384 -4.95 -14.01 9.48
N THR A 385 -5.64 -14.03 10.62
CA THR A 385 -6.43 -12.93 11.16
C THR A 385 -5.88 -12.43 12.50
N ASN A 386 -6.16 -11.17 12.81
CA ASN A 386 -5.89 -10.53 14.10
C ASN A 386 -6.99 -9.53 14.46
N ARG A 387 -7.23 -9.38 15.77
CA ARG A 387 -7.97 -8.27 16.36
C ARG A 387 -7.00 -7.45 17.18
N ILE A 388 -6.94 -6.15 16.95
CA ILE A 388 -5.96 -5.28 17.60
C ILE A 388 -6.61 -4.11 18.33
N LYS A 389 -5.90 -3.60 19.33
CA LYS A 389 -6.13 -2.27 19.91
C LYS A 389 -4.85 -1.47 19.76
N ILE A 390 -4.97 -0.23 19.33
CA ILE A 390 -3.85 0.71 19.24
C ILE A 390 -3.92 1.67 20.43
N LEU A 391 -2.85 1.70 21.22
CA LEU A 391 -2.71 2.59 22.37
C LEU A 391 -1.62 3.62 22.10
N THR A 392 -1.90 4.87 22.50
CA THR A 392 -0.92 5.97 22.54
C THR A 392 -1.04 6.71 23.86
N ALA A 393 -0.25 7.76 24.02
CA ALA A 393 -0.40 8.68 25.16
C ALA A 393 -1.78 9.38 25.17
N ASP A 394 -2.38 9.60 24.00
CA ASP A 394 -3.62 10.37 23.81
C ASP A 394 -4.90 9.53 23.99
N GLY A 395 -4.79 8.19 23.92
CA GLY A 395 -5.97 7.31 24.00
C GLY A 395 -5.76 5.92 23.42
N MET A 396 -6.89 5.24 23.21
CA MET A 396 -6.96 3.88 22.69
C MET A 396 -8.03 3.81 21.60
N GLU A 397 -7.72 3.07 20.53
CA GLU A 397 -8.63 2.79 19.40
C GLU A 397 -8.71 1.26 19.23
N GLU A 398 -9.92 0.72 19.09
CA GLU A 398 -10.17 -0.71 18.91
C GLU A 398 -10.54 -1.01 17.46
N PHE A 399 -10.07 -2.14 16.95
CA PHE A 399 -10.34 -2.61 15.60
C PHE A 399 -10.97 -3.99 15.63
N GLU A 400 -11.86 -4.25 14.67
CA GLU A 400 -12.51 -5.54 14.50
C GLU A 400 -11.52 -6.62 14.03
N LEU A 401 -11.93 -7.90 14.11
CA LEU A 401 -11.15 -9.03 13.60
C LEU A 401 -11.01 -8.90 12.07
N LYS A 402 -9.78 -8.81 11.58
CA LYS A 402 -9.46 -8.65 10.16
C LYS A 402 -8.29 -9.54 9.73
N SER A 403 -8.03 -9.65 8.43
CA SER A 403 -6.79 -10.27 7.93
C SER A 403 -5.57 -9.47 8.38
N LYS A 404 -4.39 -10.11 8.42
CA LYS A 404 -3.15 -9.43 8.81
C LYS A 404 -2.77 -8.30 7.85
N GLU A 405 -3.12 -8.41 6.60
CA GLU A 405 -2.96 -7.37 5.59
C GLU A 405 -3.83 -6.14 5.92
N ALA A 406 -5.10 -6.35 6.27
CA ALA A 406 -5.99 -5.27 6.67
C ALA A 406 -5.57 -4.63 8.00
N VAL A 407 -5.07 -5.43 8.95
CA VAL A 407 -4.48 -4.93 10.20
C VAL A 407 -3.22 -4.10 9.92
N ALA A 408 -2.38 -4.51 8.98
CA ALA A 408 -1.20 -3.73 8.58
C ALA A 408 -1.60 -2.35 8.01
N GLN A 409 -2.71 -2.28 7.26
CA GLN A 409 -3.27 -1.01 6.78
C GLN A 409 -3.70 -0.12 7.95
N ASP A 410 -4.50 -0.64 8.90
CA ASP A 410 -4.96 0.13 10.07
C ASP A 410 -3.76 0.67 10.90
N VAL A 411 -2.73 -0.16 11.13
CA VAL A 411 -1.51 0.25 11.85
C VAL A 411 -0.77 1.37 11.12
N LEU A 412 -0.58 1.24 9.81
CA LEU A 412 0.14 2.23 9.02
C LEU A 412 -0.67 3.51 8.78
N ASP A 413 -2.01 3.44 8.70
CA ASP A 413 -2.88 4.61 8.69
C ASP A 413 -2.71 5.44 9.97
N PHE A 414 -2.58 4.74 11.10
CA PHE A 414 -2.35 5.39 12.39
C PHE A 414 -0.97 6.04 12.47
N VAL A 415 0.07 5.34 12.03
CA VAL A 415 1.46 5.86 11.96
C VAL A 415 1.50 7.10 11.06
N GLU A 416 0.89 7.03 9.88
CA GLU A 416 0.79 8.13 8.93
C GLU A 416 0.15 9.38 9.55
N LYS A 417 -1.01 9.22 10.18
CA LYS A 417 -1.75 10.31 10.85
C LYS A 417 -0.92 11.02 11.93
N LYS A 418 0.06 10.32 12.53
CA LYS A 418 0.91 10.86 13.60
C LYS A 418 2.25 11.42 13.09
N THR A 419 2.75 10.94 11.95
CA THR A 419 4.08 11.31 11.43
C THR A 419 4.06 12.33 10.30
N LEU A 420 2.92 12.52 9.64
CA LEU A 420 2.75 13.42 8.49
C LEU A 420 1.89 14.66 8.83
N LYS A 421 2.11 15.28 9.98
CA LYS A 421 1.51 16.55 10.33
C LYS A 421 2.32 17.71 9.77
#